data_34c0803f22d9ef7885afde5c7a09a20f
#
_entry.id   34c0803f22d9ef7885afde5c7a09a20f
#
_cell.length_a   1.000
_cell.length_b   1.000
_cell.length_c   1.000
_cell.angle_alpha   90.00
_cell.angle_beta   90.00
_cell.angle_gamma   90.00
#
_symmetry.space_group_name_H-M   'P 1'
#
loop_
_entity.id
_entity.type
_entity.pdbx_description
1 polymer ?
#
loop_
_entity_poly.entity_id
_entity_poly.type
_entity_poly.pdbx_seq_one_letter_code
_entity_poly.pdbx_strand_id
1 'polypeptide(L)'
;HYGGEPNGGSAIHKDGKKKMWQLHNTMKLDSIRGEIDNIAKDEIEKSVLLASLIFAMDKVDSSVGHHVSYLKQWAPRAYNTMRMIVPKLIIDDRKHKVFNHEIFDLLDNIEVDLAYYDPPYGSSNELMPPSRVRYASYYHIWKTVCLNDRPKLTGVANRREDVSDVIAGSIFEEFRKNENGRYIVIDALKKLIEKTKAKYIVLSYNNNGRATFDAITEILRELKMQCSILEMDYRKNVMATMAWTNEWLTSGHEDIKNKEFLFLIQKDKSALPIKEFKVERVSLRE
;
A
#
# COMPACT_ATOMS: atom_id res chain seq x y z
N HIS A 1 17.36 1.74 -16.23
CA HIS A 1 16.05 2.36 -16.44
C HIS A 1 15.73 3.43 -15.39
N TYR A 2 16.12 3.22 -14.14
CA TYR A 2 15.73 4.06 -12.99
C TYR A 2 16.84 5.01 -12.50
N GLY A 3 18.06 4.88 -13.02
CA GLY A 3 19.20 5.72 -12.68
C GLY A 3 19.25 7.02 -13.45
N GLY A 4 19.62 8.10 -12.74
CA GLY A 4 19.83 9.43 -13.32
C GLY A 4 21.13 9.55 -14.09
N GLU A 5 21.45 10.78 -14.50
CA GLU A 5 22.72 11.12 -15.13
C GLU A 5 23.86 11.22 -14.10
N PRO A 6 25.12 11.03 -14.53
CA PRO A 6 26.25 11.33 -13.68
C PRO A 6 26.21 12.78 -13.17
N ASN A 7 26.77 13.00 -11.99
CA ASN A 7 26.92 14.34 -11.39
C ASN A 7 25.61 15.09 -11.07
N GLY A 8 24.54 14.35 -10.86
CA GLY A 8 23.32 14.90 -10.27
C GLY A 8 22.31 15.48 -11.24
N GLY A 9 22.59 15.93 -12.40
CA GLY A 9 21.70 16.42 -13.45
C GLY A 9 20.20 16.57 -13.13
N SER A 10 19.33 16.50 -14.13
CA SER A 10 17.89 16.53 -13.93
C SER A 10 17.34 15.17 -13.52
N ALA A 11 16.34 15.16 -12.63
CA ALA A 11 15.56 13.94 -12.34
C ALA A 11 14.73 13.47 -13.55
N ILE A 12 14.56 14.33 -14.56
CA ILE A 12 14.01 13.97 -15.87
C ILE A 12 15.18 13.81 -16.82
N HIS A 13 15.37 12.60 -17.31
CA HIS A 13 16.43 12.29 -18.26
C HIS A 13 16.13 12.88 -19.66
N LYS A 14 17.16 12.97 -20.53
CA LYS A 14 17.03 13.49 -21.90
C LYS A 14 15.99 12.75 -22.77
N ASP A 15 15.70 11.49 -22.45
CA ASP A 15 14.66 10.68 -23.07
C ASP A 15 13.23 10.99 -22.55
N GLY A 16 13.08 12.03 -21.72
CA GLY A 16 11.81 12.40 -21.09
C GLY A 16 11.37 11.44 -19.98
N LYS A 17 12.16 10.42 -19.67
CA LYS A 17 11.86 9.43 -18.64
C LYS A 17 12.34 9.88 -17.26
N LYS A 18 11.64 9.42 -16.26
CA LYS A 18 11.95 9.73 -14.90
C LYS A 18 12.89 8.78 -14.29
N LYS A 19 13.71 9.34 -13.42
CA LYS A 19 14.70 8.61 -12.67
C LYS A 19 14.40 8.75 -11.17
N MET A 20 14.43 7.63 -10.47
CA MET A 20 14.12 7.58 -9.05
C MET A 20 15.34 7.75 -8.18
N TRP A 21 16.51 7.38 -8.69
CA TRP A 21 17.79 7.46 -7.98
C TRP A 21 18.85 8.09 -8.85
N GLN A 22 19.81 8.71 -8.20
CA GLN A 22 21.02 9.15 -8.89
C GLN A 22 21.84 7.95 -9.35
N LEU A 23 22.67 8.14 -10.37
CA LEU A 23 23.42 7.07 -11.02
C LEU A 23 24.24 6.24 -10.04
N HIS A 24 24.96 6.88 -9.10
CA HIS A 24 25.79 6.17 -8.13
C HIS A 24 25.02 5.20 -7.23
N ASN A 25 23.74 5.51 -6.91
CA ASN A 25 22.88 4.63 -6.13
C ASN A 25 22.31 3.49 -6.98
N THR A 26 21.97 3.73 -8.26
CA THR A 26 21.52 2.64 -9.15
C THR A 26 22.63 1.68 -9.52
N MET A 27 23.87 2.14 -9.67
CA MET A 27 25.01 1.23 -9.88
C MET A 27 25.20 0.30 -8.68
N LYS A 28 25.05 0.84 -7.45
CA LYS A 28 25.07 0.01 -6.23
C LYS A 28 23.90 -0.97 -6.18
N LEU A 29 22.69 -0.49 -6.51
CA LEU A 29 21.48 -1.33 -6.58
C LEU A 29 21.73 -2.53 -7.51
N ASP A 30 22.19 -2.27 -8.74
CA ASP A 30 22.43 -3.32 -9.74
C ASP A 30 23.46 -4.33 -9.24
N SER A 31 24.60 -3.86 -8.70
CA SER A 31 25.65 -4.73 -8.19
C SER A 31 25.17 -5.56 -7.01
N ILE A 32 24.55 -4.97 -6.01
CA ILE A 32 24.07 -5.67 -4.81
C ILE A 32 22.96 -6.63 -5.17
N ARG A 33 21.98 -6.21 -6.01
CA ARG A 33 20.88 -7.08 -6.40
C ARG A 33 21.37 -8.30 -7.17
N GLY A 34 22.35 -8.12 -8.07
CA GLY A 34 22.97 -9.22 -8.81
C GLY A 34 23.65 -10.25 -7.90
N GLU A 35 24.26 -9.80 -6.81
CA GLU A 35 24.96 -10.69 -5.88
C GLU A 35 24.03 -11.40 -4.89
N ILE A 36 22.86 -10.83 -4.55
CA ILE A 36 21.95 -11.43 -3.57
C ILE A 36 21.60 -12.89 -3.92
N ASP A 37 21.31 -13.18 -5.20
CA ASP A 37 20.96 -14.52 -5.64
C ASP A 37 22.14 -15.51 -5.54
N ASN A 38 23.38 -15.01 -5.55
CA ASN A 38 24.59 -15.81 -5.47
C ASN A 38 25.00 -16.12 -4.02
N ILE A 39 24.79 -15.16 -3.10
CA ILE A 39 25.29 -15.26 -1.71
C ILE A 39 24.26 -15.79 -0.73
N ALA A 40 22.97 -15.65 -1.02
CA ALA A 40 21.90 -16.08 -0.12
C ALA A 40 21.91 -17.62 0.01
N LYS A 41 21.96 -18.11 1.25
CA LYS A 41 22.00 -19.55 1.55
C LYS A 41 20.63 -20.22 1.41
N ASP A 42 19.59 -19.46 1.67
CA ASP A 42 18.20 -19.91 1.60
C ASP A 42 17.25 -18.74 1.30
N GLU A 43 15.96 -19.04 1.13
CA GLU A 43 14.92 -18.04 0.82
C GLU A 43 14.68 -17.04 1.96
N ILE A 44 14.97 -17.40 3.22
CA ILE A 44 14.83 -16.49 4.36
C ILE A 44 15.94 -15.44 4.31
N GLU A 45 17.18 -15.88 4.17
CA GLU A 45 18.35 -14.98 4.03
C GLU A 45 18.19 -14.08 2.81
N LYS A 46 17.74 -14.62 1.68
CA LYS A 46 17.43 -13.86 0.48
C LYS A 46 16.39 -12.78 0.75
N SER A 47 15.32 -13.13 1.46
CA SER A 47 14.24 -12.17 1.80
C SER A 47 14.76 -11.05 2.71
N VAL A 48 15.59 -11.35 3.69
CA VAL A 48 16.23 -10.35 4.57
C VAL A 48 17.14 -9.42 3.78
N LEU A 49 17.94 -9.96 2.86
CA LEU A 49 18.83 -9.17 2.00
C LEU A 49 18.03 -8.25 1.06
N LEU A 50 16.96 -8.76 0.45
CA LEU A 50 16.07 -7.98 -0.40
C LEU A 50 15.37 -6.87 0.39
N ALA A 51 14.84 -7.17 1.59
CA ALA A 51 14.25 -6.16 2.45
C ALA A 51 15.28 -5.08 2.86
N SER A 52 16.50 -5.49 3.19
CA SER A 52 17.60 -4.57 3.49
C SER A 52 17.91 -3.63 2.32
N LEU A 53 17.93 -4.18 1.11
CA LEU A 53 18.17 -3.41 -0.12
C LEU A 53 17.03 -2.42 -0.40
N ILE A 54 15.78 -2.85 -0.27
CA ILE A 54 14.59 -2.01 -0.46
C ILE A 54 14.61 -0.84 0.54
N PHE A 55 14.83 -1.10 1.83
CA PHE A 55 14.94 -0.04 2.85
C PHE A 55 16.08 0.93 2.59
N ALA A 56 17.22 0.44 2.11
CA ALA A 56 18.36 1.29 1.78
C ALA A 56 18.06 2.20 0.59
N MET A 57 17.38 1.68 -0.43
CA MET A 57 17.02 2.43 -1.63
C MET A 57 15.88 3.42 -1.39
N ASP A 58 14.91 3.08 -0.54
CA ASP A 58 13.83 3.99 -0.14
C ASP A 58 14.35 5.26 0.55
N LYS A 59 15.42 5.13 1.33
CA LYS A 59 16.06 6.29 2.01
C LYS A 59 16.75 7.28 1.07
N VAL A 60 17.05 6.90 -0.16
CA VAL A 60 17.78 7.72 -1.13
C VAL A 60 17.00 7.93 -2.43
N ASP A 61 15.71 7.65 -2.42
CA ASP A 61 14.86 7.83 -3.59
C ASP A 61 14.47 9.30 -3.81
N SER A 62 14.05 9.63 -5.02
CA SER A 62 13.49 10.93 -5.41
C SER A 62 12.03 10.76 -5.82
N SER A 63 11.25 10.17 -4.94
CA SER A 63 9.81 9.95 -5.12
C SER A 63 8.98 10.77 -4.15
N VAL A 64 7.68 10.75 -4.35
CA VAL A 64 6.68 11.37 -3.47
C VAL A 64 5.98 10.32 -2.59
N GLY A 65 6.67 9.22 -2.28
CA GLY A 65 6.14 8.09 -1.51
C GLY A 65 5.57 6.96 -2.37
N HIS A 66 5.58 7.12 -3.70
CA HIS A 66 5.24 6.06 -4.66
C HIS A 66 5.93 6.33 -6.02
N HIS A 67 6.01 5.31 -6.88
CA HIS A 67 6.82 5.35 -8.10
C HIS A 67 6.07 5.71 -9.38
N VAL A 68 4.80 6.08 -9.30
CA VAL A 68 3.99 6.53 -10.45
C VAL A 68 4.13 8.02 -10.72
N SER A 69 4.24 8.81 -9.64
CA SER A 69 4.53 10.25 -9.70
C SER A 69 5.99 10.50 -9.38
N TYR A 70 6.46 11.72 -9.66
CA TYR A 70 7.85 12.08 -9.59
C TYR A 70 8.05 13.55 -9.30
N LEU A 71 9.18 13.81 -8.73
CA LEU A 71 9.68 15.17 -8.57
C LEU A 71 10.36 15.61 -9.87
N LYS A 72 10.20 16.87 -10.25
CA LYS A 72 10.95 17.47 -11.37
C LYS A 72 12.42 17.68 -11.03
N GLN A 73 12.72 17.84 -9.74
CA GLN A 73 14.06 18.02 -9.20
C GLN A 73 14.38 16.88 -8.24
N TRP A 74 15.65 16.60 -8.05
CA TRP A 74 16.08 15.62 -7.06
C TRP A 74 15.68 16.04 -5.65
N ALA A 75 15.08 15.11 -4.91
CA ALA A 75 14.89 15.28 -3.48
C ALA A 75 16.26 15.39 -2.79
N PRO A 76 16.42 16.19 -1.71
CA PRO A 76 17.70 16.31 -1.01
C PRO A 76 18.29 14.96 -0.59
N ARG A 77 17.45 14.01 -0.16
CA ARG A 77 17.88 12.67 0.22
C ARG A 77 18.49 11.84 -0.91
N ALA A 78 18.17 12.15 -2.17
CA ALA A 78 18.71 11.45 -3.34
C ALA A 78 20.20 11.65 -3.55
N TYR A 79 20.77 12.72 -2.99
CA TYR A 79 22.21 12.99 -3.02
C TYR A 79 23.01 12.12 -2.04
N ASN A 80 22.36 11.53 -1.05
CA ASN A 80 23.01 10.62 -0.13
C ASN A 80 23.42 9.32 -0.83
N THR A 81 24.48 8.71 -0.33
CA THR A 81 24.90 7.38 -0.78
C THR A 81 24.11 6.32 -0.02
N MET A 82 23.47 5.40 -0.76
CA MET A 82 22.77 4.28 -0.16
C MET A 82 23.69 3.41 0.69
N ARG A 83 23.19 2.93 1.80
CA ARG A 83 23.85 1.97 2.70
C ARG A 83 22.85 0.88 3.06
N MET A 84 23.29 -0.36 2.96
CA MET A 84 22.48 -1.51 3.38
C MET A 84 22.10 -1.37 4.87
N ILE A 85 20.85 -1.69 5.18
CA ILE A 85 20.30 -1.60 6.53
C ILE A 85 19.68 -2.95 6.84
N VAL A 86 20.25 -3.64 7.79
CA VAL A 86 19.65 -4.90 8.26
C VAL A 86 18.32 -4.55 8.98
N PRO A 87 17.18 -5.08 8.53
CA PRO A 87 15.91 -4.86 9.20
C PRO A 87 15.95 -5.41 10.63
N LYS A 88 15.21 -4.76 11.53
CA LYS A 88 15.06 -5.30 12.88
C LYS A 88 14.24 -6.58 12.80
N LEU A 89 14.89 -7.71 13.02
CA LEU A 89 14.23 -9.01 13.04
C LEU A 89 13.57 -9.24 14.40
N ILE A 90 12.36 -9.76 14.37
CA ILE A 90 11.67 -10.27 15.57
C ILE A 90 11.91 -11.78 15.56
N ILE A 91 12.70 -12.25 16.50
CA ILE A 91 13.03 -13.67 16.63
C ILE A 91 12.10 -14.24 17.71
N ASP A 92 11.29 -15.22 17.34
CA ASP A 92 10.45 -15.99 18.25
C ASP A 92 10.33 -17.45 17.80
N ASP A 93 9.82 -18.31 18.65
CA ASP A 93 9.68 -19.75 18.40
C ASP A 93 8.37 -20.12 17.68
N ARG A 94 7.53 -19.15 17.35
CA ARG A 94 6.26 -19.39 16.65
C ARG A 94 6.51 -19.74 15.18
N LYS A 95 5.67 -20.60 14.65
CA LYS A 95 5.69 -20.93 13.22
C LYS A 95 4.98 -19.85 12.43
N HIS A 96 5.72 -19.15 11.58
CA HIS A 96 5.19 -18.15 10.66
C HIS A 96 5.00 -18.75 9.25
N LYS A 97 3.93 -18.34 8.58
CA LYS A 97 3.67 -18.68 7.18
C LYS A 97 3.38 -17.40 6.40
N VAL A 98 3.95 -17.30 5.20
CA VAL A 98 3.69 -16.20 4.26
C VAL A 98 3.05 -16.78 3.02
N PHE A 99 2.00 -16.14 2.55
CA PHE A 99 1.27 -16.53 1.36
C PHE A 99 1.25 -15.38 0.36
N ASN A 100 1.40 -15.69 -0.92
CA ASN A 100 1.22 -14.76 -2.03
C ASN A 100 0.12 -15.34 -2.95
N HIS A 101 -1.13 -15.19 -2.53
CA HIS A 101 -2.30 -15.75 -3.19
C HIS A 101 -3.45 -14.75 -3.24
N GLU A 102 -4.44 -15.03 -4.09
CA GLU A 102 -5.73 -14.35 -4.04
C GLU A 102 -6.41 -14.66 -2.69
N ILE A 103 -6.85 -13.61 -2.01
CA ILE A 103 -7.35 -13.73 -0.64
C ILE A 103 -8.57 -14.65 -0.54
N PHE A 104 -9.48 -14.61 -1.51
CA PHE A 104 -10.69 -15.41 -1.47
C PHE A 104 -10.45 -16.91 -1.64
N ASP A 105 -9.37 -17.28 -2.34
CA ASP A 105 -8.95 -18.70 -2.47
C ASP A 105 -8.27 -19.18 -1.18
N LEU A 106 -7.52 -18.26 -0.53
CA LEU A 106 -6.84 -18.56 0.71
C LEU A 106 -7.81 -18.78 1.88
N LEU A 107 -8.86 -17.95 1.98
CA LEU A 107 -9.82 -17.99 3.08
C LEU A 107 -10.58 -19.32 3.20
N ASP A 108 -10.73 -20.05 2.12
CA ASP A 108 -11.40 -21.35 2.15
C ASP A 108 -10.61 -22.38 2.98
N ASN A 109 -9.29 -22.21 3.11
CA ASN A 109 -8.33 -23.14 3.71
C ASN A 109 -7.67 -22.63 5.01
N ILE A 110 -8.04 -21.45 5.49
CA ILE A 110 -7.45 -20.87 6.70
C ILE A 110 -8.55 -20.60 7.74
N GLU A 111 -8.27 -21.04 8.97
CA GLU A 111 -9.03 -20.71 10.17
C GLU A 111 -8.06 -20.14 11.22
N VAL A 112 -8.46 -19.04 11.86
CA VAL A 112 -7.62 -18.29 12.82
C VAL A 112 -8.46 -17.76 13.99
N ASP A 113 -7.83 -17.42 15.10
CA ASP A 113 -8.53 -16.76 16.20
C ASP A 113 -8.86 -15.30 15.86
N LEU A 114 -7.91 -14.60 15.21
CA LEU A 114 -8.03 -13.21 14.81
C LEU A 114 -7.51 -13.01 13.39
N ALA A 115 -8.33 -12.41 12.54
CA ALA A 115 -7.93 -11.94 11.22
C ALA A 115 -7.77 -10.42 11.24
N TYR A 116 -6.62 -9.90 10.81
CA TYR A 116 -6.40 -8.47 10.58
C TYR A 116 -6.36 -8.19 9.08
N TYR A 117 -7.18 -7.27 8.65
CA TYR A 117 -7.26 -6.85 7.24
C TYR A 117 -6.93 -5.38 7.07
N ASP A 118 -6.00 -5.10 6.18
CA ASP A 118 -5.62 -3.77 5.70
C ASP A 118 -5.62 -3.82 4.16
N PRO A 119 -6.81 -3.87 3.53
CA PRO A 119 -6.91 -3.97 2.08
C PRO A 119 -6.52 -2.66 1.42
N PRO A 120 -6.17 -2.65 0.13
CA PRO A 120 -6.05 -1.41 -0.62
C PRO A 120 -7.35 -0.60 -0.57
N TYR A 121 -7.29 0.69 -0.20
CA TYR A 121 -8.50 1.49 0.04
C TYR A 121 -9.11 2.13 -1.21
N GLY A 122 -8.36 2.20 -2.31
CA GLY A 122 -8.76 2.99 -3.47
C GLY A 122 -8.86 4.49 -3.12
N SER A 123 -9.77 5.22 -3.74
CA SER A 123 -10.03 6.63 -3.45
C SER A 123 -11.51 6.95 -3.55
N SER A 124 -12.05 7.71 -2.60
CA SER A 124 -13.40 8.25 -2.65
C SER A 124 -13.55 9.42 -3.62
N ASN A 125 -12.45 10.01 -4.07
CA ASN A 125 -12.50 11.14 -4.99
C ASN A 125 -12.91 10.70 -6.39
N GLU A 126 -14.16 10.95 -6.75
CA GLU A 126 -14.73 10.60 -8.07
C GLU A 126 -14.14 11.43 -9.23
N LEU A 127 -13.52 12.57 -8.95
CA LEU A 127 -12.83 13.39 -9.94
C LEU A 127 -11.44 12.85 -10.31
N MET A 128 -10.89 11.94 -9.49
CA MET A 128 -9.62 11.30 -9.82
C MET A 128 -9.82 10.18 -10.83
N PRO A 129 -9.01 10.12 -11.90
CA PRO A 129 -9.03 8.98 -12.79
C PRO A 129 -8.82 7.69 -11.98
N PRO A 130 -9.62 6.66 -12.24
CA PRO A 130 -9.57 5.38 -11.50
C PRO A 130 -8.20 4.73 -11.48
N SER A 131 -7.41 4.96 -12.54
CA SER A 131 -6.05 4.43 -12.72
C SER A 131 -5.00 5.05 -11.79
N ARG A 132 -5.35 6.07 -11.01
CA ARG A 132 -4.36 6.80 -10.19
C ARG A 132 -4.12 6.24 -8.80
N VAL A 133 -4.93 5.29 -8.35
CA VAL A 133 -4.79 4.71 -7.01
C VAL A 133 -4.75 3.18 -7.13
N ARG A 134 -3.61 2.66 -7.57
CA ARG A 134 -3.37 1.22 -7.72
C ARG A 134 -2.04 0.87 -7.07
N TYR A 135 -2.09 0.10 -6.01
CA TYR A 135 -0.89 -0.29 -5.25
C TYR A 135 0.13 -1.04 -6.11
N ALA A 136 -0.33 -1.94 -6.98
CA ALA A 136 0.56 -2.65 -7.89
C ALA A 136 1.38 -1.69 -8.78
N SER A 137 0.73 -0.63 -9.30
CA SER A 137 1.42 0.41 -10.07
C SER A 137 2.28 1.31 -9.20
N TYR A 138 1.84 1.63 -7.99
CA TYR A 138 2.57 2.52 -7.08
C TYR A 138 3.93 1.97 -6.70
N TYR A 139 4.02 0.66 -6.49
CA TYR A 139 5.20 -0.02 -5.98
C TYR A 139 5.88 -0.93 -7.00
N HIS A 140 5.62 -0.69 -8.30
CA HIS A 140 6.11 -1.53 -9.40
C HIS A 140 7.63 -1.73 -9.41
N ILE A 141 8.42 -0.75 -8.94
CA ILE A 141 9.87 -0.83 -8.90
C ILE A 141 10.32 -1.90 -7.90
N TRP A 142 9.67 -1.99 -6.75
CA TRP A 142 10.00 -3.03 -5.76
C TRP A 142 9.73 -4.43 -6.28
N LYS A 143 8.68 -4.61 -7.09
CA LYS A 143 8.48 -5.89 -7.81
C LYS A 143 9.66 -6.20 -8.73
N THR A 144 10.17 -5.21 -9.48
CA THR A 144 11.35 -5.37 -10.33
C THR A 144 12.60 -5.74 -9.51
N VAL A 145 12.82 -5.09 -8.38
CA VAL A 145 13.95 -5.40 -7.47
C VAL A 145 13.83 -6.82 -6.92
N CYS A 146 12.65 -7.23 -6.48
CA CYS A 146 12.45 -8.59 -5.95
C CYS A 146 12.66 -9.66 -7.02
N LEU A 147 12.09 -9.48 -8.20
CA LEU A 147 12.18 -10.49 -9.28
C LEU A 147 13.52 -10.50 -10.02
N ASN A 148 14.27 -9.40 -9.98
CA ASN A 148 15.50 -9.20 -10.76
C ASN A 148 15.31 -9.50 -12.26
N ASP A 149 14.15 -9.14 -12.77
CA ASP A 149 13.73 -9.38 -14.15
C ASP A 149 13.93 -8.14 -15.05
N ARG A 150 13.70 -8.30 -16.34
CA ARG A 150 13.72 -7.21 -17.33
C ARG A 150 12.33 -7.03 -17.93
N PRO A 151 11.39 -6.44 -17.18
CA PRO A 151 10.03 -6.31 -17.63
C PRO A 151 9.91 -5.34 -18.81
N LYS A 152 8.87 -5.49 -19.60
CA LYS A 152 8.45 -4.46 -20.55
C LYS A 152 7.96 -3.25 -19.78
N LEU A 153 8.46 -2.07 -20.16
CA LEU A 153 8.19 -0.81 -19.49
C LEU A 153 7.26 0.07 -20.34
N THR A 154 6.38 0.79 -19.66
CA THR A 154 5.41 1.69 -20.28
C THR A 154 5.38 3.06 -19.59
N GLY A 155 4.97 4.07 -20.35
CA GLY A 155 4.76 5.43 -19.84
C GLY A 155 6.05 6.16 -19.45
N VAL A 156 5.88 7.38 -18.94
CA VAL A 156 6.99 8.30 -18.58
C VAL A 156 7.72 7.83 -17.30
N ALA A 157 7.00 7.19 -16.38
CA ALA A 157 7.54 6.69 -15.13
C ALA A 157 8.21 5.30 -15.24
N ASN A 158 8.40 4.77 -16.46
CA ASN A 158 8.97 3.43 -16.69
C ASN A 158 8.26 2.34 -15.89
N ARG A 159 6.92 2.37 -15.86
CA ARG A 159 6.13 1.35 -15.17
C ARG A 159 6.23 0.00 -15.87
N ARG A 160 6.23 -1.07 -15.10
CA ARG A 160 6.07 -2.42 -15.63
C ARG A 160 4.71 -2.55 -16.32
N GLU A 161 4.66 -3.19 -17.47
CA GLU A 161 3.40 -3.43 -18.19
C GLU A 161 2.46 -4.36 -17.41
N ASP A 162 3.02 -5.35 -16.72
CA ASP A 162 2.28 -6.36 -15.95
C ASP A 162 1.68 -5.86 -14.62
N VAL A 163 1.88 -4.59 -14.28
CA VAL A 163 1.22 -3.92 -13.16
C VAL A 163 0.20 -2.88 -13.62
N SER A 164 -0.19 -2.91 -14.89
CA SER A 164 -1.24 -2.03 -15.42
C SER A 164 -2.57 -2.31 -14.72
N ASP A 165 -3.43 -1.30 -14.70
CA ASP A 165 -4.74 -1.36 -14.01
C ASP A 165 -5.62 -2.51 -14.51
N VAL A 166 -5.45 -2.90 -15.78
CA VAL A 166 -6.21 -3.99 -16.39
C VAL A 166 -5.74 -5.37 -15.92
N ILE A 167 -4.44 -5.50 -15.62
CA ILE A 167 -3.81 -6.80 -15.30
C ILE A 167 -3.74 -7.05 -13.80
N ALA A 168 -3.38 -6.04 -13.03
CA ALA A 168 -3.03 -6.18 -11.61
C ALA A 168 -3.93 -5.36 -10.66
N GLY A 169 -5.11 -4.95 -11.11
CA GLY A 169 -6.07 -4.24 -10.26
C GLY A 169 -6.64 -5.15 -9.17
N SER A 170 -6.61 -4.69 -7.92
CA SER A 170 -7.31 -5.37 -6.83
C SER A 170 -8.81 -5.07 -6.86
N ILE A 171 -9.65 -6.05 -6.50
CA ILE A 171 -11.08 -5.85 -6.33
C ILE A 171 -11.39 -4.82 -5.22
N PHE A 172 -10.50 -4.67 -4.24
CA PHE A 172 -10.63 -3.70 -3.17
C PHE A 172 -10.29 -2.26 -3.61
N GLU A 173 -9.67 -2.09 -4.78
CA GLU A 173 -9.43 -0.79 -5.42
C GLU A 173 -10.43 -0.51 -6.56
N GLU A 174 -11.44 -1.38 -6.71
CA GLU A 174 -12.40 -1.26 -7.81
C GLU A 174 -13.31 -0.04 -7.58
N PHE A 175 -13.42 0.79 -8.62
CA PHE A 175 -14.15 2.04 -8.60
C PHE A 175 -15.50 1.96 -9.30
N ARG A 176 -15.76 0.86 -10.03
CA ARG A 176 -17.02 0.66 -10.74
C ARG A 176 -18.13 0.25 -9.77
N LYS A 177 -19.34 0.54 -10.20
CA LYS A 177 -20.56 0.11 -9.52
C LYS A 177 -21.08 -1.16 -10.21
N ASN A 178 -21.74 -1.99 -9.42
CA ASN A 178 -22.51 -3.13 -9.94
C ASN A 178 -23.82 -2.65 -10.55
N GLU A 179 -24.63 -3.59 -11.08
CA GLU A 179 -25.92 -3.33 -11.71
C GLU A 179 -26.94 -2.64 -10.78
N ASN A 180 -26.76 -2.77 -9.45
CA ASN A 180 -27.60 -2.13 -8.43
C ASN A 180 -27.09 -0.75 -8.02
N GLY A 181 -26.05 -0.22 -8.67
CA GLY A 181 -25.47 1.09 -8.33
C GLY A 181 -24.56 1.10 -7.11
N ARG A 182 -24.25 -0.05 -6.49
CA ARG A 182 -23.34 -0.20 -5.35
C ARG A 182 -21.90 -0.38 -5.84
N TYR A 183 -20.94 0.24 -5.19
CA TYR A 183 -19.53 0.02 -5.53
C TYR A 183 -19.13 -1.44 -5.29
N ILE A 184 -18.44 -2.03 -6.26
CA ILE A 184 -18.01 -3.44 -6.22
C ILE A 184 -17.09 -3.73 -5.02
N VAL A 185 -16.29 -2.76 -4.59
CA VAL A 185 -15.45 -2.87 -3.38
C VAL A 185 -16.26 -3.14 -2.11
N ILE A 186 -17.49 -2.60 -2.02
CA ILE A 186 -18.36 -2.81 -0.87
C ILE A 186 -18.82 -4.27 -0.82
N ASP A 187 -19.16 -4.86 -1.97
CA ASP A 187 -19.49 -6.26 -2.06
C ASP A 187 -18.28 -7.16 -1.78
N ALA A 188 -17.10 -6.73 -2.21
CA ALA A 188 -15.85 -7.45 -1.91
C ALA A 188 -15.54 -7.46 -0.40
N LEU A 189 -15.70 -6.33 0.30
CA LEU A 189 -15.53 -6.24 1.75
C LEU A 189 -16.56 -7.09 2.49
N LYS A 190 -17.82 -7.07 2.04
CA LYS A 190 -18.87 -7.94 2.60
C LYS A 190 -18.48 -9.40 2.47
N LYS A 191 -18.10 -9.84 1.26
CA LYS A 191 -17.64 -11.21 0.99
C LYS A 191 -16.41 -11.59 1.82
N LEU A 192 -15.46 -10.64 2.01
CA LEU A 192 -14.28 -10.87 2.85
C LEU A 192 -14.69 -11.19 4.29
N ILE A 193 -15.57 -10.38 4.88
CA ILE A 193 -16.08 -10.60 6.23
C ILE A 193 -16.86 -11.92 6.32
N GLU A 194 -17.73 -12.22 5.36
CA GLU A 194 -18.54 -13.44 5.34
C GLU A 194 -17.68 -14.72 5.26
N LYS A 195 -16.69 -14.75 4.35
CA LYS A 195 -15.85 -15.92 4.12
C LYS A 195 -14.80 -16.18 5.20
N THR A 196 -14.43 -15.16 5.95
CA THR A 196 -13.41 -15.29 6.99
C THR A 196 -13.85 -16.27 8.08
N LYS A 197 -13.04 -17.28 8.34
CA LYS A 197 -13.19 -18.22 9.45
C LYS A 197 -12.30 -17.76 10.61
N ALA A 198 -12.86 -16.91 11.50
CA ALA A 198 -12.14 -16.36 12.64
C ALA A 198 -13.11 -16.09 13.79
N LYS A 199 -12.61 -16.01 15.04
CA LYS A 199 -13.42 -15.54 16.17
C LYS A 199 -13.65 -14.04 16.07
N TYR A 200 -12.61 -13.30 15.68
CA TYR A 200 -12.65 -11.86 15.52
C TYR A 200 -12.01 -11.42 14.21
N ILE A 201 -12.50 -10.32 13.67
CA ILE A 201 -11.90 -9.63 12.54
C ILE A 201 -11.58 -8.20 12.97
N VAL A 202 -10.38 -7.71 12.68
CA VAL A 202 -10.03 -6.29 12.71
C VAL A 202 -9.88 -5.83 11.28
N LEU A 203 -10.74 -4.91 10.85
CA LEU A 203 -10.64 -4.26 9.53
C LEU A 203 -10.14 -2.85 9.73
N SER A 204 -8.97 -2.55 9.18
CA SER A 204 -8.43 -1.19 9.07
C SER A 204 -8.93 -0.55 7.78
N TYR A 205 -9.42 0.69 7.87
CA TYR A 205 -9.88 1.44 6.71
C TYR A 205 -9.88 2.93 6.97
N ASN A 206 -9.50 3.75 5.97
CA ASN A 206 -9.46 5.20 6.15
C ASN A 206 -10.71 5.91 5.59
N ASN A 207 -10.91 7.17 6.00
CA ASN A 207 -12.05 7.98 5.56
C ASN A 207 -11.99 8.43 4.10
N ASN A 208 -10.84 8.28 3.43
CA ASN A 208 -10.64 8.65 2.03
C ASN A 208 -10.72 7.44 1.08
N GLY A 209 -10.97 6.26 1.63
CA GLY A 209 -11.14 5.04 0.86
C GLY A 209 -12.44 5.01 0.06
N ARG A 210 -12.54 4.13 -0.93
CA ARG A 210 -13.72 3.98 -1.78
C ARG A 210 -14.96 3.52 -1.00
N ALA A 211 -14.80 2.62 -0.04
CA ALA A 211 -15.86 2.26 0.89
C ALA A 211 -15.91 3.30 2.02
N THR A 212 -17.00 4.02 2.14
CA THR A 212 -17.19 5.00 3.22
C THR A 212 -17.40 4.29 4.56
N PHE A 213 -17.20 5.04 5.65
CA PHE A 213 -17.52 4.57 7.01
C PHE A 213 -18.96 4.03 7.10
N ASP A 214 -19.92 4.79 6.53
CA ASP A 214 -21.33 4.40 6.54
C ASP A 214 -21.58 3.13 5.74
N ALA A 215 -20.91 2.96 4.58
CA ALA A 215 -21.03 1.76 3.78
C ALA A 215 -20.50 0.51 4.50
N ILE A 216 -19.38 0.63 5.24
CA ILE A 216 -18.83 -0.47 6.03
C ILE A 216 -19.76 -0.80 7.21
N THR A 217 -20.26 0.21 7.92
CA THR A 217 -21.20 -0.01 9.03
C THR A 217 -22.53 -0.60 8.56
N GLU A 218 -22.99 -0.25 7.36
CA GLU A 218 -24.16 -0.87 6.73
C GLU A 218 -23.95 -2.37 6.45
N ILE A 219 -22.78 -2.74 5.88
CA ILE A 219 -22.41 -4.16 5.70
C ILE A 219 -22.51 -4.91 7.04
N LEU A 220 -21.96 -4.36 8.11
CA LEU A 220 -21.96 -5.00 9.43
C LEU A 220 -23.38 -5.17 9.99
N ARG A 221 -24.28 -4.21 9.75
CA ARG A 221 -25.70 -4.30 10.11
C ARG A 221 -26.40 -5.38 9.27
N GLU A 222 -26.19 -5.39 7.94
CA GLU A 222 -26.74 -6.43 7.06
C GLU A 222 -26.33 -7.84 7.53
N LEU A 223 -25.07 -8.00 7.94
CA LEU A 223 -24.52 -9.26 8.43
C LEU A 223 -24.88 -9.56 9.90
N LYS A 224 -25.57 -8.65 10.58
CA LYS A 224 -25.93 -8.75 12.02
C LYS A 224 -24.69 -9.03 12.91
N MET A 225 -23.58 -8.40 12.60
CA MET A 225 -22.32 -8.53 13.33
C MET A 225 -22.24 -7.53 14.48
N GLN A 226 -21.74 -7.97 15.62
CA GLN A 226 -21.33 -7.05 16.68
C GLN A 226 -19.99 -6.41 16.28
N CYS A 227 -19.85 -5.11 16.49
CA CYS A 227 -18.66 -4.35 16.13
C CYS A 227 -18.37 -3.27 17.16
N SER A 228 -17.10 -3.10 17.49
CA SER A 228 -16.56 -1.93 18.17
C SER A 228 -15.64 -1.17 17.24
N ILE A 229 -15.65 0.16 17.27
CA ILE A 229 -14.90 0.97 16.30
C ILE A 229 -13.97 1.90 17.04
N LEU A 230 -12.69 1.84 16.68
CA LEU A 230 -11.68 2.77 17.13
C LEU A 230 -11.41 3.78 16.01
N GLU A 231 -11.64 5.05 16.28
CA GLU A 231 -11.33 6.16 15.38
C GLU A 231 -10.01 6.82 15.82
N MET A 232 -9.06 6.90 14.91
CA MET A 232 -7.77 7.54 15.13
C MET A 232 -7.58 8.70 14.17
N ASP A 233 -7.20 9.87 14.72
CA ASP A 233 -6.77 11.00 13.90
C ASP A 233 -5.39 10.67 13.30
N TYR A 234 -5.31 10.63 11.99
CA TYR A 234 -4.06 10.39 11.27
C TYR A 234 -3.49 11.71 10.73
N ARG A 235 -2.20 11.95 10.90
CA ARG A 235 -1.56 13.12 10.30
C ARG A 235 -1.65 13.05 8.78
N LYS A 236 -1.96 14.19 8.15
CA LYS A 236 -1.92 14.32 6.70
C LYS A 236 -0.59 13.79 6.17
N ASN A 237 -0.65 12.89 5.21
CA ASN A 237 0.51 12.47 4.45
C ASN A 237 1.23 13.72 3.91
N VAL A 238 2.57 13.69 3.88
CA VAL A 238 3.42 14.78 3.34
C VAL A 238 2.92 15.27 1.97
N MET A 239 2.35 14.39 1.15
CA MET A 239 1.69 14.72 -0.12
C MET A 239 0.49 15.65 0.02
N ALA A 240 -0.27 15.58 1.09
CA ALA A 240 -1.40 16.48 1.34
C ALA A 240 -0.94 17.88 1.80
N THR A 241 0.30 18.04 2.24
CA THR A 241 0.91 19.32 2.61
C THR A 241 1.71 19.95 1.47
N MET A 242 1.97 19.23 0.37
CA MET A 242 2.57 19.80 -0.83
C MET A 242 1.56 20.73 -1.47
N ALA A 243 1.87 22.02 -1.51
CA ALA A 243 1.15 23.01 -2.31
C ALA A 243 1.29 22.63 -3.79
N TRP A 244 0.34 21.90 -4.32
CA TRP A 244 0.16 21.77 -5.75
C TRP A 244 -0.37 23.10 -6.22
N THR A 245 0.36 23.80 -7.07
CA THR A 245 -0.04 25.07 -7.68
C THR A 245 -1.19 24.89 -8.70
N ASN A 246 -2.10 23.98 -8.46
CA ASN A 246 -3.27 23.74 -9.30
C ASN A 246 -4.50 24.30 -8.61
N GLU A 247 -5.27 25.11 -9.33
CA GLU A 247 -6.44 25.91 -8.89
C GLU A 247 -7.52 25.15 -8.11
N TRP A 248 -7.58 23.85 -8.16
CA TRP A 248 -8.58 23.04 -7.47
C TRP A 248 -8.31 22.81 -5.96
N LEU A 249 -7.19 23.28 -5.43
CA LEU A 249 -6.93 23.33 -3.98
C LEU A 249 -7.34 24.67 -3.34
N THR A 250 -7.77 25.65 -4.14
CA THR A 250 -8.15 26.98 -3.65
C THR A 250 -9.61 27.10 -3.20
N SER A 251 -10.44 26.10 -3.43
CA SER A 251 -11.81 26.08 -2.91
C SER A 251 -11.82 25.47 -1.50
N GLY A 252 -11.79 26.33 -0.50
CA GLY A 252 -12.07 26.23 0.92
C GLY A 252 -12.65 24.93 1.47
N HIS A 253 -11.94 23.82 1.30
CA HIS A 253 -12.26 22.62 2.07
C HIS A 253 -11.62 22.80 3.45
N GLU A 254 -12.47 22.92 4.46
CA GLU A 254 -12.11 22.74 5.85
C GLU A 254 -11.13 21.57 5.99
N ASP A 255 -10.21 21.68 6.92
CA ASP A 255 -9.23 20.65 7.29
C ASP A 255 -9.93 19.29 7.55
N ILE A 256 -10.22 18.56 6.49
CA ILE A 256 -10.67 17.16 6.61
C ILE A 256 -9.46 16.40 7.12
N LYS A 257 -9.41 16.21 8.43
CA LYS A 257 -8.41 15.37 9.06
C LYS A 257 -8.53 13.97 8.49
N ASN A 258 -7.41 13.40 8.07
CA ASN A 258 -7.39 11.99 7.73
C ASN A 258 -7.68 11.18 8.99
N LYS A 259 -8.63 10.27 8.87
CA LYS A 259 -9.02 9.38 9.95
C LYS A 259 -8.79 7.95 9.54
N GLU A 260 -8.26 7.17 10.46
CA GLU A 260 -8.18 5.73 10.35
C GLU A 260 -9.20 5.10 11.29
N PHE A 261 -9.93 4.12 10.80
CA PHE A 261 -10.89 3.36 11.58
C PHE A 261 -10.41 1.92 11.72
N LEU A 262 -10.43 1.40 12.93
CA LEU A 262 -10.30 -0.02 13.19
C LEU A 262 -11.65 -0.57 13.61
N PHE A 263 -12.24 -1.39 12.77
CA PHE A 263 -13.48 -2.09 13.03
C PHE A 263 -13.15 -3.45 13.67
N LEU A 264 -13.36 -3.59 14.96
CA LEU A 264 -13.27 -4.87 15.67
C LEU A 264 -14.61 -5.57 15.56
N ILE A 265 -14.68 -6.63 14.78
CA ILE A 265 -15.90 -7.37 14.45
C ILE A 265 -15.87 -8.72 15.14
N GLN A 266 -16.92 -9.05 15.91
CA GLN A 266 -17.10 -10.36 16.47
C GLN A 266 -17.79 -11.29 15.44
N LYS A 267 -17.05 -12.26 14.97
CA LYS A 267 -17.51 -13.23 13.97
C LYS A 267 -18.14 -14.46 14.61
N ASP A 268 -17.54 -14.97 15.68
CA ASP A 268 -18.05 -16.11 16.42
C ASP A 268 -18.82 -15.64 17.66
N LYS A 269 -20.12 -15.97 17.74
CA LYS A 269 -20.99 -15.61 18.85
C LYS A 269 -20.64 -16.32 20.17
N SER A 270 -19.89 -17.42 20.10
CA SER A 270 -19.39 -18.14 21.28
C SER A 270 -18.12 -17.51 21.86
N ALA A 271 -17.45 -16.62 21.14
CA ALA A 271 -16.29 -15.90 21.61
C ALA A 271 -16.68 -14.86 22.67
N LEU A 272 -15.70 -14.36 23.43
CA LEU A 272 -15.92 -13.31 24.43
C LEU A 272 -16.59 -12.09 23.78
N PRO A 273 -17.72 -11.62 24.33
CA PRO A 273 -18.45 -10.52 23.71
C PRO A 273 -17.63 -9.23 23.71
N ILE A 274 -17.62 -8.55 22.57
CA ILE A 274 -17.12 -7.18 22.48
C ILE A 274 -18.23 -6.22 22.92
N LYS A 275 -17.85 -5.08 23.51
CA LYS A 275 -18.83 -4.02 23.83
C LYS A 275 -19.46 -3.50 22.56
N GLU A 276 -20.78 -3.42 22.55
CA GLU A 276 -21.55 -2.99 21.38
C GLU A 276 -21.18 -1.59 20.92
N PHE A 277 -21.16 -1.39 19.61
CA PHE A 277 -21.08 -0.15 18.83
C PHE A 277 -20.63 1.09 19.62
N LYS A 278 -19.42 1.09 20.12
CA LYS A 278 -18.81 2.24 20.74
C LYS A 278 -17.73 2.78 19.80
N VAL A 279 -17.91 4.03 19.34
CA VAL A 279 -16.83 4.73 18.65
C VAL A 279 -15.95 5.36 19.73
N GLU A 280 -14.75 4.84 19.92
CA GLU A 280 -13.76 5.42 20.79
C GLU A 280 -12.76 6.24 19.96
N ARG A 281 -12.55 7.51 20.35
CA ARG A 281 -11.58 8.39 19.70
C ARG A 281 -10.26 8.34 20.45
N VAL A 282 -9.21 8.01 19.75
CA VAL A 282 -7.84 8.07 20.27
C VAL A 282 -7.05 9.09 19.48
N SER A 283 -6.53 10.08 20.18
CA SER A 283 -5.52 10.98 19.62
C SER A 283 -4.17 10.33 19.82
N LEU A 284 -3.48 9.99 18.74
CA LEU A 284 -2.08 9.59 18.81
C LEU A 284 -1.29 10.82 19.25
N ARG A 285 -0.88 10.85 20.52
CA ARG A 285 0.11 11.82 20.99
C ARG A 285 1.45 11.50 20.31
N GLU A 286 2.12 12.54 19.87
CA GLU A 286 3.44 12.53 19.26
C GLU A 286 4.50 11.84 20.14
#